data_4881afbd3b99b0a1ffe522f5a02ee558
#
_entry.id   4881afbd3b99b0a1ffe522f5a02ee558
#
_cell.length_a   1.000
_cell.length_b   1.000
_cell.length_c   1.000
_cell.angle_alpha   90.00
_cell.angle_beta   90.00
_cell.angle_gamma   90.00
#
_symmetry.space_group_name_H-M   'P 1'
#
loop_
_entity.id
_entity.type
_entity.pdbx_description
1 polymer ?
#
loop_
_entity_poly.entity_id
_entity_poly.type
_entity_poly.pdbx_seq_one_letter_code
_entity_poly.pdbx_strand_id
1 'polypeptide(L)'
;MKNKNRYFFSEFIGSCFLVMIIVGSGLMAENLTNDTAVMLIANTIATGAGLFVLITVFADVSGAHFNPFVSIAMTITGKLKKRLLPFYISAQILGCLLGVALANFFFEHQIFELSTKSRDGIYIFVSEIVATLGLIIIIFGSMKSGKITVAASVGLYITAGYWFTSSTSFANPAVAIARTFTESFTGISYLNTPFYIVAELIGMLIAIYLVKRIFLNK
;
A
#
# COMPACT_ATOMS: atom_id res chain seq x y z
N MET A 1 -10.78 21.11 15.02
CA MET A 1 -9.31 20.97 14.86
C MET A 1 -8.76 19.66 15.45
N LYS A 2 -9.11 19.27 16.69
CA LYS A 2 -8.60 18.05 17.36
C LYS A 2 -8.66 16.74 16.52
N ASN A 3 -9.74 16.52 15.77
CA ASN A 3 -9.89 15.28 14.99
C ASN A 3 -8.98 15.19 13.75
N LYS A 4 -8.62 16.34 13.11
CA LYS A 4 -7.76 16.34 11.92
C LYS A 4 -6.34 15.85 12.25
N ASN A 5 -5.77 16.33 13.36
CA ASN A 5 -4.44 15.91 13.80
C ASN A 5 -4.43 14.41 14.15
N ARG A 6 -5.49 13.93 14.81
CA ARG A 6 -5.63 12.51 15.15
C ARG A 6 -5.63 11.63 13.89
N TYR A 7 -6.37 12.01 12.85
CA TYR A 7 -6.40 11.30 11.58
C TYR A 7 -5.05 11.37 10.86
N PHE A 8 -4.43 12.56 10.83
CA PHE A 8 -3.12 12.75 10.23
C PHE A 8 -2.07 11.84 10.88
N PHE A 9 -1.94 11.87 12.20
CA PHE A 9 -0.95 11.04 12.89
C PHE A 9 -1.23 9.54 12.74
N SER A 10 -2.49 9.12 12.73
CA SER A 10 -2.87 7.72 12.49
C SER A 10 -2.43 7.25 11.11
N GLU A 11 -2.74 8.00 10.06
CA GLU A 11 -2.34 7.67 8.69
C GLU A 11 -0.81 7.76 8.49
N PHE A 12 -0.17 8.77 9.09
CA PHE A 12 1.27 8.95 9.03
C PHE A 12 2.03 7.79 9.68
N ILE A 13 1.68 7.45 10.93
CA ILE A 13 2.33 6.36 11.65
C ILE A 13 2.05 5.02 10.97
N GLY A 14 0.80 4.75 10.60
CA GLY A 14 0.43 3.50 9.93
C GLY A 14 1.14 3.33 8.58
N SER A 15 1.24 4.39 7.77
CA SER A 15 1.97 4.37 6.49
C SER A 15 3.49 4.23 6.69
N CYS A 16 4.04 4.86 7.74
CA CYS A 16 5.45 4.71 8.10
C CYS A 16 5.78 3.25 8.44
N PHE A 17 5.02 2.65 9.35
CA PHE A 17 5.21 1.24 9.70
C PHE A 17 4.97 0.30 8.52
N LEU A 18 3.97 0.59 7.68
CA LEU A 18 3.70 -0.22 6.48
C LEU A 18 4.93 -0.30 5.58
N VAL A 19 5.55 0.84 5.25
CA VAL A 19 6.74 0.84 4.38
C VAL A 19 7.96 0.28 5.09
N MET A 20 8.14 0.54 6.39
CA MET A 20 9.20 -0.12 7.16
C MET A 20 9.08 -1.65 7.11
N ILE A 21 7.87 -2.19 7.22
CA ILE A 21 7.62 -3.64 7.12
C ILE A 21 7.96 -4.14 5.72
N ILE A 22 7.47 -3.47 4.67
CA ILE A 22 7.71 -3.88 3.28
C ILE A 22 9.21 -3.84 2.95
N VAL A 23 9.87 -2.71 3.20
CA VAL A 23 11.26 -2.51 2.81
C VAL A 23 12.19 -3.29 3.75
N GLY A 24 11.97 -3.18 5.06
CA GLY A 24 12.81 -3.85 6.05
C GLY A 24 12.76 -5.37 5.95
N SER A 25 11.59 -5.97 5.71
CA SER A 25 11.52 -7.42 5.50
C SER A 25 12.18 -7.87 4.20
N GLY A 26 12.18 -7.01 3.16
CA GLY A 26 12.93 -7.27 1.94
C GLY A 26 14.45 -7.24 2.16
N LEU A 27 14.94 -6.19 2.82
CA LEU A 27 16.36 -6.06 3.18
C LEU A 27 16.84 -7.19 4.10
N MET A 28 16.03 -7.58 5.10
CA MET A 28 16.33 -8.73 5.95
C MET A 28 16.43 -10.02 5.12
N ALA A 29 15.52 -10.23 4.18
CA ALA A 29 15.52 -11.41 3.34
C ALA A 29 16.76 -11.43 2.43
N GLU A 30 17.18 -10.30 1.85
CA GLU A 30 18.41 -10.18 1.06
C GLU A 30 19.67 -10.50 1.89
N ASN A 31 19.69 -10.11 3.16
CA ASN A 31 20.80 -10.43 4.06
C ASN A 31 20.88 -11.93 4.42
N LEU A 32 19.77 -12.66 4.34
CA LEU A 32 19.69 -14.06 4.77
C LEU A 32 19.77 -15.07 3.64
N THR A 33 19.44 -14.70 2.40
CA THR A 33 19.39 -15.64 1.27
C THR A 33 19.56 -14.93 -0.07
N ASN A 34 20.04 -15.69 -1.06
CA ASN A 34 20.08 -15.27 -2.46
C ASN A 34 18.90 -15.85 -3.28
N ASP A 35 18.06 -16.68 -2.67
CA ASP A 35 16.89 -17.26 -3.34
C ASP A 35 15.73 -16.26 -3.38
N THR A 36 15.39 -15.80 -4.58
CA THR A 36 14.33 -14.80 -4.78
C THR A 36 12.95 -15.28 -4.37
N ALA A 37 12.68 -16.59 -4.43
CA ALA A 37 11.39 -17.14 -3.98
C ALA A 37 11.28 -17.07 -2.46
N VAL A 38 12.37 -17.38 -1.74
CA VAL A 38 12.44 -17.27 -0.28
C VAL A 38 12.32 -15.80 0.15
N MET A 39 13.01 -14.87 -0.54
CA MET A 39 12.86 -13.43 -0.30
C MET A 39 11.40 -12.99 -0.46
N LEU A 40 10.74 -13.44 -1.54
CA LEU A 40 9.35 -13.10 -1.81
C LEU A 40 8.41 -13.67 -0.73
N ILE A 41 8.61 -14.92 -0.28
CA ILE A 41 7.83 -15.54 0.81
C ILE A 41 7.96 -14.72 2.10
N ALA A 42 9.19 -14.41 2.52
CA ALA A 42 9.45 -13.65 3.74
C ALA A 42 8.78 -12.26 3.70
N ASN A 43 8.99 -11.53 2.59
CA ASN A 43 8.42 -10.20 2.38
C ASN A 43 6.88 -10.23 2.34
N THR A 44 6.29 -11.23 1.67
CA THR A 44 4.84 -11.43 1.56
C THR A 44 4.20 -11.67 2.92
N ILE A 45 4.75 -12.59 3.72
CA ILE A 45 4.22 -12.92 5.06
C ILE A 45 4.31 -11.70 5.98
N ALA A 46 5.45 -11.03 6.02
CA ALA A 46 5.66 -9.84 6.83
C ALA A 46 4.68 -8.72 6.46
N THR A 47 4.50 -8.45 5.16
CA THR A 47 3.61 -7.40 4.67
C THR A 47 2.14 -7.69 5.00
N GLY A 48 1.68 -8.93 4.74
CA GLY A 48 0.30 -9.31 5.01
C GLY A 48 -0.03 -9.28 6.50
N ALA A 49 0.85 -9.83 7.35
CA ALA A 49 0.71 -9.78 8.81
C ALA A 49 0.75 -8.34 9.33
N GLY A 50 1.67 -7.52 8.82
CA GLY A 50 1.79 -6.11 9.17
C GLY A 50 0.53 -5.32 8.84
N LEU A 51 -0.01 -5.48 7.63
CA LEU A 51 -1.27 -4.85 7.22
C LEU A 51 -2.43 -5.27 8.13
N PHE A 52 -2.55 -6.56 8.45
CA PHE A 52 -3.59 -7.03 9.37
C PHE A 52 -3.52 -6.31 10.72
N VAL A 53 -2.32 -6.24 11.32
CA VAL A 53 -2.11 -5.58 12.61
C VAL A 53 -2.38 -4.07 12.52
N LEU A 54 -1.79 -3.39 11.53
CA LEU A 54 -1.93 -1.94 11.39
C LEU A 54 -3.38 -1.52 11.15
N ILE A 55 -4.10 -2.23 10.29
CA ILE A 55 -5.53 -1.95 10.05
C ILE A 55 -6.33 -2.21 11.32
N THR A 56 -6.07 -3.32 12.02
CA THR A 56 -6.77 -3.62 13.29
C THR A 56 -6.59 -2.53 14.33
N VAL A 57 -5.38 -1.99 14.48
CA VAL A 57 -5.06 -0.96 15.48
C VAL A 57 -5.64 0.40 15.10
N PHE A 58 -5.55 0.80 13.84
CA PHE A 58 -5.87 2.17 13.42
C PHE A 58 -7.26 2.35 12.79
N ALA A 59 -7.99 1.28 12.49
CA ALA A 59 -9.29 1.37 11.82
C ALA A 59 -10.31 2.24 12.59
N ASP A 60 -10.32 2.19 13.91
CA ASP A 60 -11.20 3.01 14.77
C ASP A 60 -10.78 4.47 14.85
N VAL A 61 -9.58 4.79 14.44
CA VAL A 61 -9.03 6.14 14.52
C VAL A 61 -9.26 6.90 13.21
N SER A 62 -8.71 6.39 12.09
CA SER A 62 -8.74 7.05 10.78
C SER A 62 -9.49 6.26 9.71
N GLY A 63 -9.81 5.01 9.97
CA GLY A 63 -10.24 4.04 8.96
C GLY A 63 -9.06 3.23 8.41
N ALA A 64 -7.82 3.55 8.81
CA ALA A 64 -6.60 2.85 8.42
C ALA A 64 -6.47 2.69 6.89
N HIS A 65 -6.55 3.80 6.17
CA HIS A 65 -6.45 3.74 4.71
C HIS A 65 -5.02 3.45 4.24
N PHE A 66 -4.02 4.16 4.79
CA PHE A 66 -2.59 4.05 4.46
C PHE A 66 -2.26 4.08 2.96
N ASN A 67 -3.19 4.58 2.17
CA ASN A 67 -3.17 4.53 0.71
C ASN A 67 -3.96 5.70 0.12
N PRO A 68 -3.35 6.56 -0.70
CA PRO A 68 -4.02 7.67 -1.36
C PRO A 68 -5.24 7.26 -2.19
N PHE A 69 -5.14 6.16 -2.97
CA PHE A 69 -6.25 5.74 -3.82
C PHE A 69 -7.40 5.11 -3.03
N VAL A 70 -7.13 4.44 -1.92
CA VAL A 70 -8.18 4.04 -0.98
C VAL A 70 -8.87 5.28 -0.40
N SER A 71 -8.11 6.31 0.00
CA SER A 71 -8.67 7.56 0.54
C SER A 71 -9.51 8.32 -0.49
N ILE A 72 -9.09 8.33 -1.77
CA ILE A 72 -9.86 8.90 -2.88
C ILE A 72 -11.16 8.10 -3.10
N ALA A 73 -11.08 6.78 -3.15
CA ALA A 73 -12.25 5.90 -3.32
C ALA A 73 -13.26 6.08 -2.19
N MET A 74 -12.80 6.18 -0.93
CA MET A 74 -13.64 6.47 0.23
C MET A 74 -14.29 7.87 0.14
N THR A 75 -13.57 8.84 -0.42
CA THR A 75 -14.10 10.19 -0.63
C THR A 75 -15.18 10.22 -1.72
N ILE A 76 -14.94 9.57 -2.86
CA ILE A 76 -15.87 9.52 -3.99
C ILE A 76 -17.15 8.76 -3.60
N THR A 77 -17.06 7.79 -2.72
CA THR A 77 -18.21 7.00 -2.21
C THR A 77 -18.87 7.61 -0.98
N GLY A 78 -18.44 8.81 -0.55
CA GLY A 78 -19.02 9.54 0.58
C GLY A 78 -18.64 9.03 1.97
N LYS A 79 -17.71 8.07 2.07
CA LYS A 79 -17.26 7.50 3.35
C LYS A 79 -16.18 8.34 4.03
N LEU A 80 -15.41 9.13 3.27
CA LEU A 80 -14.47 10.13 3.78
C LEU A 80 -14.93 11.53 3.37
N LYS A 81 -14.94 12.49 4.31
CA LYS A 81 -15.27 13.89 4.01
C LYS A 81 -14.19 14.50 3.12
N LYS A 82 -14.56 15.12 1.99
CA LYS A 82 -13.64 15.74 1.00
C LYS A 82 -12.56 16.63 1.63
N ARG A 83 -12.93 17.41 2.65
CA ARG A 83 -11.99 18.32 3.37
C ARG A 83 -10.87 17.61 4.14
N LEU A 84 -10.97 16.30 4.37
CA LEU A 84 -9.96 15.50 5.05
C LEU A 84 -8.97 14.85 4.07
N LEU A 85 -9.34 14.70 2.80
CA LEU A 85 -8.54 14.00 1.80
C LEU A 85 -7.10 14.53 1.69
N PRO A 86 -6.84 15.86 1.61
CA PRO A 86 -5.46 16.35 1.55
C PRO A 86 -4.61 15.98 2.77
N PHE A 87 -5.23 15.93 3.97
CA PHE A 87 -4.53 15.53 5.20
C PHE A 87 -4.18 14.03 5.19
N TYR A 88 -5.05 13.19 4.64
CA TYR A 88 -4.77 11.75 4.48
C TYR A 88 -3.63 11.54 3.50
N ILE A 89 -3.71 12.11 2.30
CA ILE A 89 -2.69 11.92 1.27
C ILE A 89 -1.32 12.44 1.75
N SER A 90 -1.26 13.63 2.34
CA SER A 90 0.01 14.18 2.86
C SER A 90 0.58 13.32 3.99
N ALA A 91 -0.25 12.85 4.93
CA ALA A 91 0.19 11.97 6.01
C ALA A 91 0.74 10.64 5.47
N GLN A 92 0.06 10.04 4.49
CA GLN A 92 0.45 8.78 3.87
C GLN A 92 1.78 8.90 3.12
N ILE A 93 1.96 9.94 2.30
CA ILE A 93 3.22 10.14 1.55
C ILE A 93 4.38 10.42 2.53
N LEU A 94 4.21 11.34 3.48
CA LEU A 94 5.25 11.67 4.45
C LEU A 94 5.59 10.48 5.35
N GLY A 95 4.57 9.71 5.77
CA GLY A 95 4.76 8.48 6.53
C GLY A 95 5.55 7.43 5.75
N CYS A 96 5.19 7.19 4.49
CA CYS A 96 5.89 6.25 3.62
C CYS A 96 7.36 6.66 3.40
N LEU A 97 7.63 7.96 3.18
CA LEU A 97 9.00 8.47 3.03
C LEU A 97 9.82 8.29 4.32
N LEU A 98 9.25 8.56 5.48
CA LEU A 98 9.92 8.28 6.74
C LEU A 98 10.13 6.77 6.93
N GLY A 99 9.16 5.95 6.54
CA GLY A 99 9.24 4.50 6.65
C GLY A 99 10.39 3.90 5.83
N VAL A 100 10.58 4.34 4.58
CA VAL A 100 11.71 3.88 3.77
C VAL A 100 13.05 4.36 4.33
N ALA A 101 13.11 5.62 4.79
CA ALA A 101 14.31 6.19 5.40
C ALA A 101 14.76 5.40 6.64
N LEU A 102 13.81 5.05 7.52
CA LEU A 102 14.09 4.25 8.71
C LEU A 102 14.47 2.80 8.36
N ALA A 103 13.78 2.17 7.40
CA ALA A 103 14.14 0.83 6.95
C ALA A 103 15.57 0.80 6.39
N ASN A 104 15.92 1.71 5.49
CA ASN A 104 17.28 1.81 4.97
C ASN A 104 18.30 2.03 6.09
N PHE A 105 18.02 2.93 7.02
CA PHE A 105 18.91 3.20 8.17
C PHE A 105 19.15 1.95 9.04
N PHE A 106 18.11 1.16 9.32
CA PHE A 106 18.22 -0.06 10.15
C PHE A 106 19.11 -1.13 9.52
N PHE A 107 19.24 -1.11 8.20
CA PHE A 107 20.04 -2.08 7.45
C PHE A 107 21.33 -1.49 6.88
N GLU A 108 21.78 -0.33 7.39
CA GLU A 108 23.03 0.32 7.02
C GLU A 108 23.10 0.75 5.53
N HIS A 109 21.94 0.93 4.88
CA HIS A 109 21.82 1.55 3.56
C HIS A 109 21.81 3.07 3.64
N GLN A 110 22.05 3.74 2.53
CA GLN A 110 21.83 5.20 2.42
C GLN A 110 20.36 5.52 2.72
N ILE A 111 20.12 6.55 3.53
CA ILE A 111 18.76 6.93 4.00
C ILE A 111 17.79 7.07 2.83
N PHE A 112 18.23 7.71 1.74
CA PHE A 112 17.51 7.78 0.47
C PHE A 112 18.47 7.40 -0.65
N GLU A 113 18.23 6.26 -1.27
CA GLU A 113 18.99 5.73 -2.38
C GLU A 113 18.05 5.44 -3.55
N LEU A 114 18.28 6.11 -4.68
CA LEU A 114 17.41 5.92 -5.84
C LEU A 114 17.57 4.52 -6.41
N SER A 115 16.47 3.78 -6.45
CA SER A 115 16.44 2.44 -7.00
C SER A 115 16.66 2.43 -8.52
N THR A 116 17.53 1.56 -8.96
CA THR A 116 17.77 1.24 -10.37
C THR A 116 16.92 0.07 -10.86
N LYS A 117 16.21 -0.61 -9.94
CA LYS A 117 15.45 -1.84 -10.22
C LYS A 117 14.31 -1.58 -11.19
N SER A 118 14.46 -2.05 -12.44
CA SER A 118 13.42 -1.94 -13.43
C SER A 118 12.24 -2.85 -13.09
N ARG A 119 11.03 -2.27 -13.21
CA ARG A 119 9.75 -2.95 -13.11
C ARG A 119 8.83 -2.37 -14.19
N ASP A 120 9.04 -2.79 -15.43
CA ASP A 120 8.35 -2.26 -16.61
C ASP A 120 7.66 -3.36 -17.43
N GLY A 121 6.95 -2.92 -18.44
CA GLY A 121 6.26 -3.78 -19.39
C GLY A 121 4.75 -3.84 -19.18
N ILE A 122 4.06 -4.12 -20.29
CA ILE A 122 2.58 -4.13 -20.34
C ILE A 122 1.96 -5.14 -19.36
N TYR A 123 2.59 -6.28 -19.16
CA TYR A 123 2.06 -7.32 -18.25
C TYR A 123 2.10 -6.86 -16.79
N ILE A 124 3.18 -6.17 -16.38
CA ILE A 124 3.30 -5.57 -15.05
C ILE A 124 2.27 -4.45 -14.88
N PHE A 125 2.12 -3.59 -15.89
CA PHE A 125 1.14 -2.51 -15.88
C PHE A 125 -0.30 -3.04 -15.70
N VAL A 126 -0.69 -4.04 -16.48
CA VAL A 126 -2.03 -4.65 -16.38
C VAL A 126 -2.22 -5.35 -15.04
N SER A 127 -1.19 -6.03 -14.54
CA SER A 127 -1.28 -6.72 -13.24
C SER A 127 -1.46 -5.72 -12.09
N GLU A 128 -0.86 -4.53 -12.16
CA GLU A 128 -1.04 -3.49 -11.15
C GLU A 128 -2.44 -2.85 -11.19
N ILE A 129 -3.05 -2.73 -12.39
CA ILE A 129 -4.47 -2.37 -12.53
C ILE A 129 -5.33 -3.38 -11.76
N VAL A 130 -5.11 -4.68 -11.99
CA VAL A 130 -5.88 -5.76 -11.35
C VAL A 130 -5.64 -5.79 -9.83
N ALA A 131 -4.40 -5.58 -9.39
CA ALA A 131 -4.04 -5.51 -7.97
C ALA A 131 -4.83 -4.43 -7.24
N THR A 132 -4.83 -3.21 -7.77
CA THR A 132 -5.53 -2.07 -7.15
C THR A 132 -7.05 -2.21 -7.23
N LEU A 133 -7.56 -2.66 -8.38
CA LEU A 133 -8.98 -2.96 -8.56
C LEU A 133 -9.46 -3.96 -7.49
N GLY A 134 -8.77 -5.07 -7.35
CA GLY A 134 -9.12 -6.10 -6.39
C GLY A 134 -9.03 -5.61 -4.94
N LEU A 135 -7.96 -4.87 -4.57
CA LEU A 135 -7.82 -4.29 -3.24
C LEU A 135 -9.05 -3.46 -2.85
N ILE A 136 -9.49 -2.56 -3.72
CA ILE A 136 -10.64 -1.70 -3.43
C ILE A 136 -11.94 -2.50 -3.35
N ILE A 137 -12.15 -3.49 -4.23
CA ILE A 137 -13.31 -4.40 -4.15
C ILE A 137 -13.32 -5.15 -2.82
N ILE A 138 -12.18 -5.70 -2.40
CA ILE A 138 -12.05 -6.44 -1.13
C ILE A 138 -12.38 -5.55 0.06
N ILE A 139 -11.85 -4.32 0.09
CA ILE A 139 -12.16 -3.37 1.16
C ILE A 139 -13.66 -3.13 1.24
N PHE A 140 -14.30 -2.73 0.15
CA PHE A 140 -15.73 -2.40 0.16
C PHE A 140 -16.63 -3.63 0.40
N GLY A 141 -16.26 -4.78 -0.12
CA GLY A 141 -16.98 -6.04 0.07
C GLY A 141 -16.96 -6.53 1.52
N SER A 142 -15.83 -6.35 2.21
CA SER A 142 -15.66 -6.81 3.60
C SER A 142 -16.16 -5.82 4.66
N MET A 143 -16.40 -4.54 4.30
CA MET A 143 -16.74 -3.48 5.27
C MET A 143 -17.95 -3.81 6.15
N LYS A 144 -18.96 -4.51 5.62
CA LYS A 144 -20.18 -4.87 6.38
C LYS A 144 -19.93 -5.94 7.44
N SER A 145 -18.87 -6.74 7.29
CA SER A 145 -18.51 -7.84 8.18
C SER A 145 -17.64 -7.41 9.38
N GLY A 146 -17.36 -6.12 9.49
CA GLY A 146 -16.61 -5.54 10.59
C GLY A 146 -15.11 -5.37 10.33
N LYS A 147 -14.45 -4.60 11.20
CA LYS A 147 -13.08 -4.12 11.02
C LYS A 147 -12.02 -5.22 10.98
N ILE A 148 -12.17 -6.23 11.84
CA ILE A 148 -11.26 -7.39 11.86
C ILE A 148 -11.33 -8.14 10.54
N THR A 149 -12.54 -8.29 9.98
CA THR A 149 -12.72 -8.93 8.66
C THR A 149 -12.08 -8.10 7.55
N VAL A 150 -12.21 -6.77 7.58
CA VAL A 150 -11.51 -5.89 6.62
C VAL A 150 -9.99 -6.06 6.75
N ALA A 151 -9.45 -6.01 7.98
CA ALA A 151 -8.03 -6.17 8.24
C ALA A 151 -7.49 -7.50 7.72
N ALA A 152 -8.19 -8.60 8.02
CA ALA A 152 -7.84 -9.93 7.53
C ALA A 152 -7.93 -10.02 6.01
N SER A 153 -9.04 -9.53 5.41
CA SER A 153 -9.25 -9.59 3.97
C SER A 153 -8.19 -8.80 3.21
N VAL A 154 -7.83 -7.60 3.67
CA VAL A 154 -6.79 -6.77 3.04
C VAL A 154 -5.42 -7.41 3.20
N GLY A 155 -5.04 -7.84 4.41
CA GLY A 155 -3.77 -8.50 4.65
C GLY A 155 -3.59 -9.76 3.79
N LEU A 156 -4.60 -10.63 3.77
CA LEU A 156 -4.59 -11.86 2.96
C LEU A 156 -4.64 -11.59 1.46
N TYR A 157 -5.39 -10.56 1.02
CA TYR A 157 -5.41 -10.19 -0.39
C TYR A 157 -4.04 -9.70 -0.87
N ILE A 158 -3.37 -8.84 -0.11
CA ILE A 158 -2.02 -8.38 -0.46
C ILE A 158 -1.03 -9.55 -0.41
N THR A 159 -1.14 -10.44 0.58
CA THR A 159 -0.34 -11.68 0.61
C THR A 159 -0.52 -12.50 -0.68
N ALA A 160 -1.74 -12.72 -1.12
CA ALA A 160 -2.01 -13.39 -2.39
C ALA A 160 -1.50 -12.57 -3.60
N GLY A 161 -1.69 -11.23 -3.56
CA GLY A 161 -1.31 -10.30 -4.61
C GLY A 161 0.18 -10.36 -4.99
N TYR A 162 1.06 -10.53 -4.01
CA TYR A 162 2.50 -10.72 -4.24
C TYR A 162 2.79 -11.92 -5.18
N TRP A 163 1.89 -12.90 -5.25
CA TRP A 163 2.09 -14.15 -5.98
C TRP A 163 1.31 -14.24 -7.28
N PHE A 164 0.09 -13.71 -7.33
CA PHE A 164 -0.71 -13.80 -8.56
C PHE A 164 -0.51 -12.63 -9.51
N THR A 165 0.21 -11.58 -9.10
CA THR A 165 0.53 -10.42 -9.94
C THR A 165 2.03 -10.36 -10.24
N SER A 166 2.39 -10.08 -11.50
CA SER A 166 3.79 -9.88 -11.88
C SER A 166 4.40 -8.59 -11.32
N SER A 167 3.56 -7.64 -10.90
CA SER A 167 3.96 -6.39 -10.23
C SER A 167 4.31 -6.56 -8.75
N THR A 168 3.98 -7.71 -8.15
CA THR A 168 3.98 -7.92 -6.70
C THR A 168 3.00 -7.03 -5.93
N SER A 169 1.93 -6.56 -6.61
CA SER A 169 0.79 -5.87 -5.99
C SER A 169 1.17 -4.70 -5.08
N PHE A 170 1.78 -3.64 -5.64
CA PHE A 170 2.00 -2.42 -4.85
C PHE A 170 0.68 -1.80 -4.43
N ALA A 171 -0.22 -1.64 -5.41
CA ALA A 171 -1.60 -1.18 -5.23
C ALA A 171 -1.74 0.08 -4.35
N ASN A 172 -0.69 0.91 -4.29
CA ASN A 172 -0.58 2.06 -3.39
C ASN A 172 0.44 3.08 -3.90
N PRO A 173 0.01 4.26 -4.38
CA PRO A 173 0.93 5.24 -4.96
C PRO A 173 1.92 5.83 -3.94
N ALA A 174 1.58 5.92 -2.67
CA ALA A 174 2.52 6.38 -1.64
C ALA A 174 3.62 5.35 -1.38
N VAL A 175 3.28 4.06 -1.42
CA VAL A 175 4.26 2.96 -1.35
C VAL A 175 5.13 2.93 -2.60
N ALA A 176 4.56 3.11 -3.79
CA ALA A 176 5.31 3.17 -5.04
C ALA A 176 6.35 4.30 -5.02
N ILE A 177 5.95 5.51 -4.59
CA ILE A 177 6.85 6.64 -4.41
C ILE A 177 7.96 6.32 -3.40
N ALA A 178 7.64 5.79 -2.24
CA ALA A 178 8.62 5.52 -1.19
C ALA A 178 9.65 4.46 -1.63
N ARG A 179 9.20 3.39 -2.31
CA ARG A 179 10.07 2.31 -2.79
C ARG A 179 11.03 2.75 -3.90
N THR A 180 10.85 3.95 -4.45
CA THR A 180 11.83 4.59 -5.36
C THR A 180 13.14 4.93 -4.63
N PHE A 181 13.07 5.09 -3.31
CA PHE A 181 14.20 5.54 -2.49
C PHE A 181 14.90 4.41 -1.72
N THR A 182 14.85 3.19 -2.22
CA THR A 182 15.60 2.06 -1.68
C THR A 182 16.14 1.16 -2.80
N GLU A 183 17.46 1.01 -2.89
CA GLU A 183 18.09 0.04 -3.78
C GLU A 183 18.08 -1.32 -3.08
N SER A 184 16.99 -2.06 -3.23
CA SER A 184 16.74 -3.33 -2.55
C SER A 184 15.84 -4.25 -3.39
N PHE A 185 15.65 -5.48 -2.93
CA PHE A 185 14.68 -6.43 -3.49
C PHE A 185 13.31 -5.79 -3.71
N THR A 186 12.90 -4.88 -2.81
CA THR A 186 11.59 -4.22 -2.84
C THR A 186 11.58 -2.95 -3.68
N GLY A 187 12.71 -2.43 -4.14
CA GLY A 187 12.83 -1.18 -4.87
C GLY A 187 12.11 -1.15 -6.21
N ILE A 188 11.93 0.05 -6.74
CA ILE A 188 11.42 0.34 -8.08
C ILE A 188 12.12 1.56 -8.64
N SER A 189 12.56 1.50 -9.90
CA SER A 189 13.15 2.64 -10.58
C SER A 189 12.18 3.83 -10.65
N TYR A 190 12.69 5.04 -10.43
CA TYR A 190 11.93 6.27 -10.54
C TYR A 190 11.29 6.46 -11.92
N LEU A 191 11.86 5.87 -12.96
CA LEU A 191 11.30 5.87 -14.31
C LEU A 191 10.02 5.03 -14.43
N ASN A 192 9.91 3.97 -13.64
CA ASN A 192 8.75 3.07 -13.67
C ASN A 192 7.65 3.47 -12.68
N THR A 193 7.97 4.22 -11.63
CA THR A 193 7.01 4.65 -10.61
C THR A 193 5.79 5.38 -11.17
N PRO A 194 5.91 6.33 -12.14
CA PRO A 194 4.74 6.97 -12.74
C PRO A 194 3.80 5.98 -13.45
N PHE A 195 4.33 4.93 -14.08
CA PHE A 195 3.51 3.90 -14.74
C PHE A 195 2.70 3.09 -13.72
N TYR A 196 3.29 2.77 -12.57
CA TYR A 196 2.57 2.13 -11.47
C TYR A 196 1.42 3.01 -10.98
N ILE A 197 1.68 4.29 -10.72
CA ILE A 197 0.66 5.24 -10.25
C ILE A 197 -0.50 5.36 -11.27
N VAL A 198 -0.20 5.40 -12.57
CA VAL A 198 -1.22 5.44 -13.63
C VAL A 198 -2.02 4.13 -13.67
N ALA A 199 -1.38 2.97 -13.57
CA ALA A 199 -2.05 1.68 -13.53
C ALA A 199 -2.98 1.55 -12.32
N GLU A 200 -2.49 1.95 -11.15
CA GLU A 200 -3.26 1.98 -9.90
C GLU A 200 -4.46 2.94 -9.99
N LEU A 201 -4.29 4.11 -10.62
CA LEU A 201 -5.38 5.05 -10.86
C LEU A 201 -6.48 4.42 -11.71
N ILE A 202 -6.12 3.75 -12.80
CA ILE A 202 -7.08 3.05 -13.67
C ILE A 202 -7.80 1.96 -12.87
N GLY A 203 -7.06 1.14 -12.11
CA GLY A 203 -7.62 0.09 -11.26
C GLY A 203 -8.61 0.64 -10.25
N MET A 204 -8.26 1.76 -9.58
CA MET A 204 -9.16 2.45 -8.64
C MET A 204 -10.46 2.93 -9.32
N LEU A 205 -10.37 3.54 -10.50
CA LEU A 205 -11.55 4.06 -11.21
C LEU A 205 -12.51 2.94 -11.62
N ILE A 206 -11.98 1.85 -12.15
CA ILE A 206 -12.76 0.65 -12.50
C ILE A 206 -13.40 0.06 -11.23
N ALA A 207 -12.63 -0.04 -10.14
CA ALA A 207 -13.13 -0.56 -8.87
C ALA A 207 -14.27 0.30 -8.30
N ILE A 208 -14.17 1.62 -8.34
CA ILE A 208 -15.24 2.53 -7.87
C ILE A 208 -16.52 2.31 -8.68
N TYR A 209 -16.41 2.16 -9.99
CA TYR A 209 -17.56 1.85 -10.84
C TYR A 209 -18.23 0.54 -10.40
N LEU A 210 -17.47 -0.54 -10.25
CA LEU A 210 -17.98 -1.85 -9.83
C LEU A 210 -18.53 -1.82 -8.40
N VAL A 211 -17.83 -1.20 -7.47
CA VAL A 211 -18.27 -1.04 -6.07
C VAL A 211 -19.64 -0.35 -5.98
N LYS A 212 -19.84 0.72 -6.74
CA LYS A 212 -21.15 1.39 -6.79
C LYS A 212 -22.24 0.46 -7.30
N ARG A 213 -21.95 -0.38 -8.30
CA ARG A 213 -22.93 -1.31 -8.88
C ARG A 213 -23.23 -2.50 -7.98
N ILE A 214 -22.19 -3.06 -7.33
CA ILE A 214 -22.31 -4.33 -6.60
C ILE A 214 -22.68 -4.10 -5.13
N PHE A 215 -22.09 -3.11 -4.47
CA PHE A 215 -22.17 -2.97 -3.01
C PHE A 215 -22.96 -1.75 -2.53
N LEU A 216 -23.10 -0.69 -3.35
CA LEU A 216 -23.70 0.58 -2.93
C LEU A 216 -25.05 0.88 -3.58
N ASN A 217 -25.40 0.28 -4.71
CA ASN A 217 -26.75 0.40 -5.27
C ASN A 217 -27.72 -0.46 -4.43
N LYS A 218 -28.62 0.23 -3.73
CA LYS A 218 -29.90 -0.30 -3.24
C LYS A 218 -31.00 0.26 -4.11
#